data_39531fb7e8e17f34098e0af6fa40de40
#
_entry.id   39531fb7e8e17f34098e0af6fa40de40
#
_cell.length_a   1.000
_cell.length_b   1.000
_cell.length_c   1.000
_cell.angle_alpha   90.00
_cell.angle_beta   90.00
_cell.angle_gamma   90.00
#
_symmetry.space_group_name_H-M   'P 1'
#
loop_
_entity.id
_entity.type
_entity.pdbx_description
1 polymer ?
#
loop_
_entity_poly.entity_id
_entity_poly.type
_entity_poly.pdbx_seq_one_letter_code
_entity_poly.pdbx_strand_id
1 'polypeptide(L)'
;MSEASANGVPDDLSRLLEESGAEFRFSRPIDYGTQYRVIRGPETAVLNVYTSGKISTGGRPSTLLDLLEDWRISRTSTASERGTESPTKSDGTSRVGADEAGKGDYFGPLVVAGVRASGEQAAPELREIGARDSKTLSVIGAANLARRIVESVGPGNARVVVLRPRDYEARRRAAGNNVNKLLAEVNVQIFDELKAGVELFVVDEFAKAARSYIEPYVPPGVRLVVRPRAEDDVAVAAASILARARYLEEMDAFSEEVGFELPRGATHVFEAARRVVEERGFEGLQKVAKVHFGTTAQVFEELEGGE
;
A
#
# COMPACT_ATOMS: atom_id res chain seq x y z
N MET A 1 -41.09 4.53 -14.81
CA MET A 1 -39.92 4.71 -15.70
C MET A 1 -38.98 5.64 -14.95
N SER A 2 -37.95 5.10 -14.34
CA SER A 2 -37.07 5.81 -13.42
C SER A 2 -35.95 6.53 -14.21
N GLU A 3 -35.81 7.84 -13.97
CA GLU A 3 -34.77 8.71 -14.55
C GLU A 3 -33.32 8.35 -14.11
N ALA A 4 -33.10 7.19 -13.48
CA ALA A 4 -31.83 6.80 -12.89
C ALA A 4 -30.78 6.28 -13.89
N SER A 5 -31.16 5.93 -15.11
CA SER A 5 -30.24 5.40 -16.14
C SER A 5 -29.42 6.44 -16.90
N ALA A 6 -29.64 7.74 -16.64
CA ALA A 6 -28.98 8.83 -17.39
C ALA A 6 -27.69 9.38 -16.72
N ASN A 7 -27.32 8.94 -15.53
CA ASN A 7 -26.33 9.62 -14.70
C ASN A 7 -24.94 8.97 -14.63
N GLY A 8 -24.64 7.99 -15.47
CA GLY A 8 -23.28 7.39 -15.54
C GLY A 8 -22.91 6.46 -14.37
N VAL A 9 -23.79 6.28 -13.39
CA VAL A 9 -23.62 5.26 -12.33
C VAL A 9 -23.94 3.89 -12.93
N PRO A 10 -23.06 2.89 -12.78
CA PRO A 10 -23.29 1.55 -13.31
C PRO A 10 -24.56 0.88 -12.76
N ASP A 11 -25.29 0.16 -13.62
CA ASP A 11 -26.56 -0.48 -13.27
C ASP A 11 -26.41 -1.53 -12.17
N ASP A 12 -25.29 -2.26 -12.15
CA ASP A 12 -24.94 -3.24 -11.12
C ASP A 12 -24.69 -2.58 -9.75
N LEU A 13 -24.09 -1.38 -9.72
CA LEU A 13 -23.93 -0.61 -8.49
C LEU A 13 -25.29 -0.05 -8.02
N SER A 14 -26.08 0.48 -8.94
CA SER A 14 -27.41 1.00 -8.59
C SER A 14 -28.28 -0.08 -7.94
N ARG A 15 -28.25 -1.28 -8.49
CA ARG A 15 -28.97 -2.44 -7.93
C ARG A 15 -28.43 -2.84 -6.55
N LEU A 16 -27.11 -2.92 -6.39
CA LEU A 16 -26.48 -3.25 -5.10
C LEU A 16 -26.86 -2.24 -4.02
N LEU A 17 -26.89 -0.95 -4.35
CA LEU A 17 -27.28 0.10 -3.42
C LEU A 17 -28.76 -0.02 -3.03
N GLU A 18 -29.64 -0.24 -3.99
CA GLU A 18 -31.07 -0.48 -3.72
C GLU A 18 -31.28 -1.70 -2.80
N GLU A 19 -30.63 -2.83 -3.11
CA GLU A 19 -30.69 -4.05 -2.30
C GLU A 19 -30.16 -3.87 -0.87
N SER A 20 -29.16 -2.98 -0.70
CA SER A 20 -28.58 -2.66 0.60
C SER A 20 -29.37 -1.61 1.39
N GLY A 21 -30.44 -1.05 0.82
CA GLY A 21 -31.20 0.04 1.41
C GLY A 21 -30.48 1.40 1.37
N ALA A 22 -29.50 1.54 0.48
CA ALA A 22 -28.79 2.80 0.27
C ALA A 22 -29.35 3.55 -0.94
N GLU A 23 -29.35 4.88 -0.85
CA GLU A 23 -29.70 5.79 -1.94
C GLU A 23 -28.49 6.61 -2.35
N PHE A 24 -28.37 6.92 -3.64
CA PHE A 24 -27.39 7.90 -4.10
C PHE A 24 -28.08 9.14 -4.69
N ARG A 25 -27.50 10.29 -4.41
CA ARG A 25 -28.00 11.59 -4.87
C ARG A 25 -26.87 12.38 -5.52
N PHE A 26 -27.19 13.07 -6.62
CA PHE A 26 -26.27 14.03 -7.21
C PHE A 26 -25.77 15.01 -6.15
N SER A 27 -24.46 15.24 -6.09
CA SER A 27 -23.84 16.20 -5.18
C SER A 27 -23.31 17.43 -5.92
N ARG A 28 -22.39 17.21 -6.87
CA ARG A 28 -21.82 18.28 -7.69
C ARG A 28 -21.07 17.71 -8.91
N PRO A 29 -20.85 18.53 -9.96
CA PRO A 29 -19.87 18.20 -10.98
C PRO A 29 -18.45 18.26 -10.37
N ILE A 30 -17.56 17.46 -10.88
CA ILE A 30 -16.11 17.45 -10.59
C ILE A 30 -15.35 17.45 -11.92
N ASP A 31 -14.05 17.75 -11.87
CA ASP A 31 -13.21 17.71 -13.07
C ASP A 31 -13.27 16.31 -13.70
N TYR A 32 -13.73 16.29 -14.95
CA TYR A 32 -13.93 15.08 -15.76
C TYR A 32 -14.91 14.04 -15.18
N GLY A 33 -15.95 14.49 -14.41
CA GLY A 33 -16.91 13.54 -13.84
C GLY A 33 -18.01 14.16 -13.01
N THR A 34 -18.70 13.29 -12.28
CA THR A 34 -19.81 13.65 -11.39
C THR A 34 -19.60 13.02 -10.03
N GLN A 35 -19.83 13.79 -8.97
CA GLN A 35 -19.82 13.32 -7.59
C GLN A 35 -21.24 13.09 -7.12
N TYR A 36 -21.45 11.92 -6.49
CA TYR A 36 -22.69 11.54 -5.81
C TYR A 36 -22.45 11.38 -4.31
N ARG A 37 -23.46 11.65 -3.53
CA ARG A 37 -23.52 11.28 -2.11
C ARG A 37 -24.36 10.02 -1.99
N VAL A 38 -23.81 9.01 -1.35
CA VAL A 38 -24.50 7.75 -1.04
C VAL A 38 -24.89 7.79 0.44
N ILE A 39 -26.11 7.40 0.74
CA ILE A 39 -26.71 7.53 2.08
C ILE A 39 -27.40 6.21 2.44
N ARG A 40 -27.11 5.68 3.63
CA ARG A 40 -27.81 4.53 4.21
C ARG A 40 -28.02 4.76 5.71
N GLY A 41 -29.24 5.16 6.10
CA GLY A 41 -29.50 5.57 7.47
C GLY A 41 -28.58 6.70 7.94
N PRO A 42 -27.80 6.53 9.02
CA PRO A 42 -26.85 7.54 9.50
C PRO A 42 -25.54 7.57 8.73
N GLU A 43 -25.25 6.56 7.91
CA GLU A 43 -24.01 6.44 7.17
C GLU A 43 -24.03 7.25 5.88
N THR A 44 -22.93 7.89 5.55
CA THR A 44 -22.77 8.63 4.29
C THR A 44 -21.40 8.36 3.67
N ALA A 45 -21.41 8.15 2.36
CA ALA A 45 -20.21 7.99 1.55
C ALA A 45 -20.25 8.87 0.29
N VAL A 46 -19.13 9.03 -0.37
CA VAL A 46 -18.97 9.76 -1.62
C VAL A 46 -18.64 8.78 -2.73
N LEU A 47 -19.30 8.93 -3.88
CA LEU A 47 -19.04 8.20 -5.10
C LEU A 47 -18.69 9.19 -6.20
N ASN A 48 -17.50 9.10 -6.78
CA ASN A 48 -17.12 9.88 -7.95
C ASN A 48 -17.12 8.99 -9.18
N VAL A 49 -17.86 9.39 -10.20
CA VAL A 49 -17.93 8.70 -11.50
C VAL A 49 -17.29 9.60 -12.53
N TYR A 50 -16.19 9.17 -13.11
CA TYR A 50 -15.43 9.93 -14.10
C TYR A 50 -15.85 9.57 -15.53
N THR A 51 -15.72 10.50 -16.46
CA THR A 51 -16.00 10.31 -17.90
C THR A 51 -15.15 9.20 -18.53
N SER A 52 -14.01 8.87 -17.93
CA SER A 52 -13.16 7.74 -18.32
C SER A 52 -13.71 6.37 -17.90
N GLY A 53 -14.86 6.31 -17.20
CA GLY A 53 -15.38 5.10 -16.61
C GLY A 53 -14.73 4.72 -15.27
N LYS A 54 -13.71 5.46 -14.81
CA LYS A 54 -13.12 5.28 -13.47
C LYS A 54 -14.15 5.67 -12.40
N ILE A 55 -14.15 4.91 -11.30
CA ILE A 55 -14.98 5.20 -10.12
C ILE A 55 -14.07 5.26 -8.91
N SER A 56 -14.27 6.26 -8.05
CA SER A 56 -13.64 6.34 -6.74
C SER A 56 -14.67 6.55 -5.64
N THR A 57 -14.37 6.01 -4.48
CA THR A 57 -15.19 6.06 -3.27
C THR A 57 -14.46 6.84 -2.20
N GLY A 58 -15.18 7.39 -1.23
CA GLY A 58 -14.60 8.10 -0.10
C GLY A 58 -15.65 8.38 0.98
N GLY A 59 -15.20 8.72 2.17
CA GLY A 59 -16.08 8.99 3.30
C GLY A 59 -15.44 8.62 4.62
N ARG A 60 -16.19 8.72 5.71
CA ARG A 60 -15.77 8.17 7.00
C ARG A 60 -15.88 6.65 6.97
N PRO A 61 -14.99 5.90 7.65
CA PRO A 61 -15.10 4.46 7.78
C PRO A 61 -16.51 4.04 8.22
N SER A 62 -17.13 3.17 7.43
CA SER A 62 -18.50 2.71 7.69
C SER A 62 -18.79 1.47 6.85
N THR A 63 -19.80 0.68 7.24
CA THR A 63 -20.19 -0.50 6.49
C THR A 63 -20.74 -0.16 5.10
N LEU A 64 -21.24 1.06 4.90
CA LEU A 64 -21.62 1.57 3.59
C LEU A 64 -20.41 1.84 2.70
N LEU A 65 -19.33 2.42 3.25
CA LEU A 65 -18.10 2.64 2.48
C LEU A 65 -17.45 1.30 2.11
N ASP A 66 -17.41 0.34 3.04
CA ASP A 66 -16.87 -1.00 2.79
C ASP A 66 -17.65 -1.70 1.65
N LEU A 67 -18.99 -1.60 1.63
CA LEU A 67 -19.83 -2.13 0.55
C LEU A 67 -19.48 -1.53 -0.82
N LEU A 68 -19.27 -0.22 -0.88
CA LEU A 68 -18.89 0.48 -2.12
C LEU A 68 -17.48 0.07 -2.58
N GLU A 69 -16.55 -0.10 -1.66
CA GLU A 69 -15.19 -0.52 -1.96
C GLU A 69 -15.14 -1.98 -2.43
N ASP A 70 -15.86 -2.88 -1.78
CA ASP A 70 -15.97 -4.29 -2.19
C ASP A 70 -16.56 -4.42 -3.59
N TRP A 71 -17.63 -3.67 -3.89
CA TRP A 71 -18.19 -3.64 -5.24
C TRP A 71 -17.18 -3.09 -6.25
N ARG A 72 -16.48 -2.00 -5.93
CA ARG A 72 -15.45 -1.41 -6.83
C ARG A 72 -14.32 -2.41 -7.11
N ILE A 73 -13.88 -3.13 -6.10
CA ILE A 73 -12.84 -4.17 -6.22
C ILE A 73 -13.31 -5.32 -7.10
N SER A 74 -14.54 -5.83 -6.89
CA SER A 74 -15.09 -6.93 -7.68
C SER A 74 -15.22 -6.56 -9.16
N ARG A 75 -15.60 -5.32 -9.47
CA ARG A 75 -15.72 -4.83 -10.84
C ARG A 75 -14.38 -4.60 -11.53
N THR A 76 -13.36 -4.18 -10.80
CA THR A 76 -12.02 -4.05 -11.37
C THR A 76 -11.48 -5.42 -11.80
N SER A 77 -11.90 -6.48 -11.13
CA SER A 77 -11.59 -7.87 -11.50
C SER A 77 -12.26 -8.29 -12.82
N THR A 78 -13.49 -7.87 -13.10
CA THR A 78 -14.24 -8.23 -14.33
C THR A 78 -13.94 -7.32 -15.53
N ALA A 79 -13.54 -6.07 -15.32
CA ALA A 79 -13.22 -5.12 -16.39
C ALA A 79 -11.82 -5.34 -17.00
N SER A 80 -10.93 -6.05 -16.30
CA SER A 80 -9.58 -6.41 -16.80
C SER A 80 -9.61 -7.48 -17.90
N GLU A 81 -10.76 -8.07 -18.22
CA GLU A 81 -10.90 -9.05 -19.31
C GLU A 81 -11.10 -8.42 -20.70
N ARG A 82 -11.25 -7.09 -20.81
CA ARG A 82 -11.45 -6.39 -22.09
C ARG A 82 -10.41 -5.30 -22.32
N GLY A 83 -9.21 -5.69 -22.63
CA GLY A 83 -8.27 -4.80 -23.33
C GLY A 83 -7.02 -4.41 -22.56
N THR A 84 -5.97 -4.90 -23.05
CA THR A 84 -4.52 -4.71 -23.02
C THR A 84 -3.78 -5.80 -22.29
N GLU A 85 -2.91 -6.47 -23.03
CA GLU A 85 -1.89 -7.47 -22.71
C GLU A 85 -2.07 -8.20 -21.37
N SER A 86 -2.42 -9.46 -21.48
CA SER A 86 -2.52 -10.42 -20.37
C SER A 86 -1.42 -10.20 -19.35
N PRO A 87 -1.76 -10.16 -18.03
CA PRO A 87 -0.74 -10.31 -17.00
C PRO A 87 0.02 -11.59 -17.36
N THR A 88 1.34 -11.48 -17.40
CA THR A 88 2.26 -12.57 -17.77
C THR A 88 1.69 -13.88 -17.26
N LYS A 89 1.37 -14.80 -18.19
CA LYS A 89 1.01 -16.17 -17.86
C LYS A 89 2.03 -16.64 -16.83
N SER A 90 1.56 -17.17 -15.70
CA SER A 90 2.43 -17.90 -14.79
C SER A 90 3.21 -18.89 -15.64
N ASP A 91 4.47 -18.60 -15.87
CA ASP A 91 5.37 -19.43 -16.68
C ASP A 91 5.94 -20.61 -15.87
N GLY A 92 5.38 -20.87 -14.67
CA GLY A 92 5.87 -21.89 -13.75
C GLY A 92 7.20 -21.54 -13.08
N THR A 93 7.82 -20.41 -13.42
CA THR A 93 9.12 -20.01 -12.90
C THR A 93 9.02 -19.67 -11.40
N SER A 94 9.83 -20.34 -10.60
CA SER A 94 9.95 -20.04 -9.17
C SER A 94 10.56 -18.66 -8.95
N ARG A 95 9.87 -17.79 -8.20
CA ARG A 95 10.26 -16.39 -8.05
C ARG A 95 10.11 -15.86 -6.63
N VAL A 96 10.90 -14.85 -6.32
CA VAL A 96 10.68 -13.95 -5.19
C VAL A 96 10.25 -12.61 -5.75
N GLY A 97 9.13 -12.07 -5.26
CA GLY A 97 8.71 -10.70 -5.49
C GLY A 97 8.90 -9.88 -4.23
N ALA A 98 9.35 -8.63 -4.36
CA ALA A 98 9.54 -7.72 -3.22
C ALA A 98 8.99 -6.32 -3.50
N ASP A 99 8.46 -5.68 -2.44
CA ASP A 99 7.93 -4.32 -2.47
C ASP A 99 8.04 -3.68 -1.07
N GLU A 100 7.88 -2.35 -0.99
CA GLU A 100 7.99 -1.58 0.24
C GLU A 100 6.74 -0.74 0.55
N ALA A 101 6.60 -0.36 1.83
CA ALA A 101 5.66 0.64 2.31
C ALA A 101 6.33 1.61 3.28
N GLY A 102 5.86 2.86 3.32
CA GLY A 102 6.32 3.87 4.26
C GLY A 102 7.59 4.62 3.87
N LYS A 103 8.17 4.39 2.68
CA LYS A 103 9.39 5.09 2.22
C LYS A 103 9.24 6.61 2.19
N GLY A 104 8.10 7.10 1.70
CA GLY A 104 7.81 8.52 1.54
C GLY A 104 7.06 9.15 2.72
N ASP A 105 6.78 8.38 3.77
CA ASP A 105 6.03 8.86 4.94
C ASP A 105 6.98 9.41 6.01
N TYR A 106 6.61 10.53 6.61
CA TYR A 106 7.37 11.12 7.71
C TYR A 106 7.26 10.28 8.98
N PHE A 107 6.02 9.99 9.41
CA PHE A 107 5.76 9.10 10.52
C PHE A 107 5.80 7.63 10.11
N GLY A 108 6.05 6.77 11.07
CA GLY A 108 5.99 5.33 10.88
C GLY A 108 7.28 4.71 10.34
N PRO A 109 7.25 3.37 10.18
CA PRO A 109 8.41 2.59 9.77
C PRO A 109 8.65 2.67 8.26
N LEU A 110 9.80 2.16 7.83
CA LEU A 110 9.98 1.58 6.51
C LEU A 110 9.72 0.07 6.62
N VAL A 111 8.80 -0.44 5.84
CA VAL A 111 8.49 -1.87 5.78
C VAL A 111 8.82 -2.38 4.38
N VAL A 112 9.59 -3.45 4.30
CA VAL A 112 9.86 -4.17 3.04
C VAL A 112 9.40 -5.59 3.21
N ALA A 113 8.67 -6.11 2.25
CA ALA A 113 8.23 -7.50 2.25
C ALA A 113 8.69 -8.23 0.99
N GLY A 114 8.83 -9.55 1.12
CA GLY A 114 9.06 -10.44 0.00
C GLY A 114 8.21 -11.69 0.11
N VAL A 115 7.80 -12.18 -1.04
CA VAL A 115 7.02 -13.41 -1.18
C VAL A 115 7.67 -14.31 -2.20
N ARG A 116 7.91 -15.58 -1.83
CA ARG A 116 8.31 -16.64 -2.75
C ARG A 116 7.06 -17.32 -3.31
N ALA A 117 6.87 -17.24 -4.61
CA ALA A 117 5.88 -18.00 -5.35
C ALA A 117 6.59 -19.12 -6.11
N SER A 118 6.30 -20.38 -5.76
CA SER A 118 6.93 -21.56 -6.34
C SER A 118 5.89 -22.39 -7.11
N GLY A 119 6.22 -22.75 -8.35
CA GLY A 119 5.43 -23.66 -9.19
C GLY A 119 4.18 -23.03 -9.81
N GLU A 120 3.48 -23.85 -10.60
CA GLU A 120 2.30 -23.45 -11.37
C GLU A 120 1.07 -23.11 -10.51
N GLN A 121 1.03 -23.60 -9.26
CA GLN A 121 -0.15 -23.47 -8.38
C GLN A 121 -0.15 -22.16 -7.56
N ALA A 122 1.00 -21.73 -7.08
CA ALA A 122 1.07 -20.55 -6.19
C ALA A 122 0.60 -19.25 -6.86
N ALA A 123 0.84 -19.05 -8.14
CA ALA A 123 0.43 -17.85 -8.84
C ALA A 123 -1.09 -17.77 -9.08
N PRO A 124 -1.82 -18.81 -9.48
CA PRO A 124 -3.28 -18.81 -9.50
C PRO A 124 -3.91 -18.52 -8.14
N GLU A 125 -3.46 -19.23 -7.09
CA GLU A 125 -3.97 -19.04 -5.72
C GLU A 125 -3.80 -17.62 -5.22
N LEU A 126 -2.63 -17.01 -5.41
CA LEU A 126 -2.40 -15.61 -5.02
C LEU A 126 -3.27 -14.64 -5.82
N ARG A 127 -3.58 -14.93 -7.09
CA ARG A 127 -4.51 -14.10 -7.88
C ARG A 127 -5.94 -14.21 -7.40
N GLU A 128 -6.40 -15.42 -7.03
CA GLU A 128 -7.74 -15.65 -6.47
C GLU A 128 -7.91 -14.96 -5.12
N ILE A 129 -6.85 -14.90 -4.32
CA ILE A 129 -6.84 -14.15 -3.06
C ILE A 129 -7.00 -12.64 -3.29
N GLY A 130 -6.82 -12.16 -4.52
CA GLY A 130 -6.95 -10.73 -4.86
C GLY A 130 -5.68 -9.94 -4.62
N ALA A 131 -4.51 -10.58 -4.75
CA ALA A 131 -3.20 -9.91 -4.73
C ALA A 131 -3.11 -8.96 -5.94
N ARG A 132 -3.82 -7.83 -5.86
CA ARG A 132 -3.84 -6.82 -6.91
C ARG A 132 -3.80 -5.41 -6.32
N ASP A 133 -4.20 -4.47 -6.27
CA ASP A 133 -4.01 -3.08 -5.83
C ASP A 133 -4.10 -2.93 -4.30
N SER A 134 -2.97 -2.95 -3.62
CA SER A 134 -2.89 -2.79 -2.16
C SER A 134 -3.24 -1.38 -1.68
N LYS A 135 -3.15 -0.36 -2.55
CA LYS A 135 -3.24 1.07 -2.16
C LYS A 135 -4.64 1.51 -1.75
N THR A 136 -5.66 0.72 -2.09
CA THR A 136 -7.07 1.04 -1.84
C THR A 136 -7.68 0.25 -0.68
N LEU A 137 -6.93 -0.68 -0.07
CA LEU A 137 -7.44 -1.52 1.01
C LEU A 137 -7.57 -0.74 2.32
N SER A 138 -8.65 -0.98 3.05
CA SER A 138 -8.78 -0.57 4.46
C SER A 138 -7.76 -1.31 5.33
N VAL A 139 -7.51 -0.83 6.55
CA VAL A 139 -6.58 -1.49 7.50
C VAL A 139 -6.97 -2.95 7.72
N ILE A 140 -8.25 -3.20 7.99
CA ILE A 140 -8.81 -4.55 8.21
C ILE A 140 -8.71 -5.40 6.95
N GLY A 141 -9.03 -4.82 5.78
CA GLY A 141 -8.94 -5.50 4.50
C GLY A 141 -7.51 -5.93 4.18
N ALA A 142 -6.52 -5.04 4.41
CA ALA A 142 -5.11 -5.34 4.22
C ALA A 142 -4.62 -6.46 5.16
N ALA A 143 -4.99 -6.42 6.44
CA ALA A 143 -4.62 -7.43 7.42
C ALA A 143 -5.20 -8.82 7.08
N ASN A 144 -6.49 -8.88 6.70
CA ASN A 144 -7.14 -10.13 6.30
C ASN A 144 -6.51 -10.73 5.04
N LEU A 145 -6.21 -9.89 4.06
CA LEU A 145 -5.60 -10.33 2.82
C LEU A 145 -4.15 -10.79 3.05
N ALA A 146 -3.38 -10.07 3.87
CA ALA A 146 -2.03 -10.46 4.27
C ALA A 146 -2.01 -11.84 4.93
N ARG A 147 -2.93 -12.11 5.85
CA ARG A 147 -3.06 -13.43 6.49
C ARG A 147 -3.34 -14.53 5.47
N ARG A 148 -4.29 -14.34 4.55
CA ARG A 148 -4.60 -15.30 3.48
C ARG A 148 -3.42 -15.55 2.56
N ILE A 149 -2.63 -14.52 2.24
CA ILE A 149 -1.40 -14.66 1.44
C ILE A 149 -0.40 -15.57 2.16
N VAL A 150 -0.13 -15.30 3.45
CA VAL A 150 0.83 -16.11 4.24
C VAL A 150 0.37 -17.57 4.35
N GLU A 151 -0.94 -17.80 4.56
CA GLU A 151 -1.54 -19.13 4.60
C GLU A 151 -1.37 -19.86 3.25
N SER A 152 -1.64 -19.17 2.13
CA SER A 152 -1.55 -19.75 0.77
C SER A 152 -0.11 -20.10 0.37
N VAL A 153 0.86 -19.20 0.60
CA VAL A 153 2.25 -19.48 0.23
C VAL A 153 2.95 -20.48 1.16
N GLY A 154 2.39 -20.66 2.35
CA GLY A 154 2.92 -21.58 3.36
C GLY A 154 4.13 -21.03 4.13
N PRO A 155 4.52 -21.75 5.22
CA PRO A 155 5.59 -21.32 6.11
C PRO A 155 6.93 -21.11 5.38
N GLY A 156 7.66 -20.04 5.71
CA GLY A 156 8.98 -19.74 5.17
C GLY A 156 8.98 -19.19 3.74
N ASN A 157 7.80 -18.95 3.13
CA ASN A 157 7.69 -18.39 1.78
C ASN A 157 7.32 -16.90 1.75
N ALA A 158 7.18 -16.28 2.91
CA ALA A 158 6.98 -14.85 3.06
C ALA A 158 7.92 -14.28 4.11
N ARG A 159 8.43 -13.08 3.88
CA ARG A 159 9.28 -12.35 4.81
C ARG A 159 8.86 -10.89 4.87
N VAL A 160 8.82 -10.32 6.08
CA VAL A 160 8.57 -8.90 6.30
C VAL A 160 9.66 -8.36 7.22
N VAL A 161 10.33 -7.30 6.77
CA VAL A 161 11.32 -6.56 7.55
C VAL A 161 10.74 -5.20 7.90
N VAL A 162 10.67 -4.90 9.19
CA VAL A 162 10.17 -3.63 9.72
C VAL A 162 11.34 -2.84 10.28
N LEU A 163 11.59 -1.68 9.72
CA LEU A 163 12.56 -0.72 10.24
C LEU A 163 11.78 0.41 10.93
N ARG A 164 11.59 0.31 12.24
CA ARG A 164 11.02 1.40 13.03
C ARG A 164 11.92 2.63 12.96
N PRO A 165 11.43 3.86 13.19
CA PRO A 165 12.17 5.09 12.90
C PRO A 165 13.60 5.13 13.43
N ARG A 166 13.87 4.68 14.65
CA ARG A 166 15.25 4.65 15.19
C ARG A 166 16.15 3.67 14.44
N ASP A 167 15.67 2.47 14.15
CA ASP A 167 16.43 1.46 13.39
C ASP A 167 16.61 1.88 11.94
N TYR A 168 15.58 2.48 11.34
CA TYR A 168 15.65 3.08 10.02
C TYR A 168 16.74 4.14 9.94
N GLU A 169 16.78 5.11 10.88
CA GLU A 169 17.80 6.15 10.90
C GLU A 169 19.22 5.60 11.11
N ALA A 170 19.38 4.60 11.97
CA ALA A 170 20.66 3.93 12.19
C ALA A 170 21.16 3.25 10.91
N ARG A 171 20.31 2.43 10.27
CA ARG A 171 20.67 1.72 9.05
C ARG A 171 20.83 2.67 7.84
N ARG A 172 20.03 3.74 7.75
CA ARG A 172 20.18 4.77 6.71
C ARG A 172 21.55 5.47 6.80
N ARG A 173 21.98 5.81 8.04
CA ARG A 173 23.33 6.39 8.26
C ARG A 173 24.42 5.42 7.87
N ALA A 174 24.31 4.15 8.24
CA ALA A 174 25.24 3.10 7.85
C ALA A 174 25.32 2.92 6.32
N ALA A 175 24.21 3.08 5.62
CA ALA A 175 24.13 3.09 4.15
C ALA A 175 24.61 4.42 3.50
N GLY A 176 25.33 5.26 4.24
CA GLY A 176 25.85 6.54 3.77
C GLY A 176 24.79 7.62 3.58
N ASN A 177 23.78 7.66 4.45
CA ASN A 177 22.60 8.54 4.36
C ASN A 177 21.76 8.36 3.09
N ASN A 178 21.85 7.20 2.47
CA ASN A 178 21.17 6.89 1.22
C ASN A 178 20.06 5.85 1.42
N VAL A 179 18.79 6.32 1.38
CA VAL A 179 17.62 5.46 1.54
C VAL A 179 17.50 4.39 0.45
N ASN A 180 17.98 4.68 -0.77
CA ASN A 180 17.89 3.71 -1.86
C ASN A 180 18.93 2.58 -1.69
N LYS A 181 20.10 2.86 -1.12
CA LYS A 181 21.04 1.82 -0.70
C LYS A 181 20.49 0.98 0.43
N LEU A 182 19.90 1.61 1.46
CA LEU A 182 19.23 0.90 2.54
C LEU A 182 18.13 -0.02 2.01
N LEU A 183 17.29 0.46 1.09
CA LEU A 183 16.25 -0.37 0.48
C LEU A 183 16.84 -1.55 -0.28
N ALA A 184 17.90 -1.33 -1.05
CA ALA A 184 18.58 -2.42 -1.75
C ALA A 184 19.14 -3.48 -0.79
N GLU A 185 19.79 -3.06 0.32
CA GLU A 185 20.29 -3.97 1.36
C GLU A 185 19.17 -4.81 1.98
N VAL A 186 18.00 -4.21 2.26
CA VAL A 186 16.85 -4.93 2.83
C VAL A 186 16.25 -5.87 1.80
N ASN A 187 16.13 -5.48 0.52
CA ASN A 187 15.68 -6.35 -0.55
C ASN A 187 16.61 -7.56 -0.72
N VAL A 188 17.93 -7.36 -0.69
CA VAL A 188 18.93 -8.45 -0.75
C VAL A 188 18.79 -9.37 0.46
N GLN A 189 18.64 -8.82 1.67
CA GLN A 189 18.42 -9.61 2.88
C GLN A 189 17.18 -10.51 2.74
N ILE A 190 16.07 -9.98 2.28
CA ILE A 190 14.81 -10.72 2.06
C ILE A 190 15.02 -11.81 1.00
N PHE A 191 15.68 -11.46 -0.11
CA PHE A 191 15.97 -12.43 -1.17
C PHE A 191 16.84 -13.58 -0.63
N ASP A 192 17.88 -13.30 0.13
CA ASP A 192 18.77 -14.30 0.71
C ASP A 192 18.04 -15.31 1.60
N GLU A 193 17.02 -14.85 2.33
CA GLU A 193 16.19 -15.70 3.17
C GLU A 193 15.18 -16.56 2.36
N LEU A 194 14.80 -16.11 1.15
CA LEU A 194 13.76 -16.75 0.32
C LEU A 194 14.30 -17.44 -0.93
N LYS A 195 15.60 -17.34 -1.26
CA LYS A 195 16.18 -17.72 -2.56
C LYS A 195 16.24 -19.21 -2.88
N ALA A 196 15.91 -20.11 -1.93
CA ALA A 196 16.03 -21.55 -2.16
C ALA A 196 15.14 -22.01 -3.33
N GLY A 197 15.76 -22.50 -4.42
CA GLY A 197 15.09 -22.98 -5.62
C GLY A 197 14.43 -21.87 -6.47
N VAL A 198 14.85 -20.61 -6.32
CA VAL A 198 14.33 -19.46 -7.04
C VAL A 198 15.16 -19.17 -8.28
N GLU A 199 14.50 -18.94 -9.41
CA GLU A 199 15.11 -18.62 -10.71
C GLU A 199 14.95 -17.14 -11.07
N LEU A 200 14.01 -16.42 -10.41
CA LEU A 200 13.66 -15.04 -10.74
C LEU A 200 13.47 -14.20 -9.47
N PHE A 201 14.15 -13.05 -9.40
CA PHE A 201 13.92 -12.04 -8.38
C PHE A 201 13.32 -10.80 -9.04
N VAL A 202 12.10 -10.42 -8.62
CA VAL A 202 11.35 -9.28 -9.14
C VAL A 202 11.20 -8.24 -8.04
N VAL A 203 11.61 -7.01 -8.32
CA VAL A 203 11.55 -5.89 -7.37
C VAL A 203 10.84 -4.71 -8.03
N ASP A 204 9.89 -4.08 -7.34
CA ASP A 204 9.36 -2.81 -7.81
C ASP A 204 10.44 -1.72 -7.79
N GLU A 205 10.51 -0.88 -8.85
CA GLU A 205 11.59 0.09 -9.02
C GLU A 205 11.44 1.26 -8.03
N PHE A 206 12.02 1.13 -6.87
CA PHE A 206 12.01 2.18 -5.85
C PHE A 206 12.94 3.38 -6.18
N ALA A 207 13.85 3.21 -7.12
CA ALA A 207 14.75 4.26 -7.64
C ALA A 207 15.41 3.81 -8.95
N LYS A 208 15.83 4.78 -9.79
CA LYS A 208 16.56 4.49 -11.05
C LYS A 208 17.83 3.68 -10.86
N ALA A 209 18.51 3.84 -9.71
CA ALA A 209 19.69 3.10 -9.36
C ALA A 209 19.41 1.75 -8.64
N ALA A 210 18.16 1.36 -8.43
CA ALA A 210 17.82 0.17 -7.67
C ALA A 210 18.51 -1.08 -8.20
N ARG A 211 18.45 -1.31 -9.51
CA ARG A 211 19.13 -2.44 -10.15
C ARG A 211 20.62 -2.49 -9.81
N SER A 212 21.34 -1.38 -9.96
CA SER A 212 22.79 -1.34 -9.75
C SER A 212 23.20 -1.61 -8.30
N TYR A 213 22.32 -1.36 -7.34
CA TYR A 213 22.54 -1.66 -5.93
C TYR A 213 22.24 -3.12 -5.57
N ILE A 214 21.30 -3.77 -6.26
CA ILE A 214 20.86 -5.14 -5.96
C ILE A 214 21.68 -6.18 -6.75
N GLU A 215 21.91 -5.93 -8.05
CA GLU A 215 22.51 -6.87 -8.99
C GLU A 215 23.81 -7.56 -8.54
N PRO A 216 24.76 -6.84 -7.85
CA PRO A 216 26.00 -7.46 -7.37
C PRO A 216 25.81 -8.60 -6.35
N TYR A 217 24.64 -8.67 -5.73
CA TYR A 217 24.31 -9.64 -4.67
C TYR A 217 23.38 -10.76 -5.15
N VAL A 218 22.94 -10.72 -6.41
CA VAL A 218 22.11 -11.77 -6.99
C VAL A 218 22.99 -12.91 -7.47
N PRO A 219 22.73 -14.17 -7.03
CA PRO A 219 23.56 -15.30 -7.42
C PRO A 219 23.51 -15.59 -8.93
N PRO A 220 24.59 -16.16 -9.49
CA PRO A 220 24.56 -16.68 -10.85
C PRO A 220 23.41 -17.67 -11.07
N GLY A 221 22.71 -17.54 -12.19
CA GLY A 221 21.56 -18.36 -12.53
C GLY A 221 20.21 -17.81 -12.09
N VAL A 222 20.17 -16.79 -11.22
CA VAL A 222 18.96 -16.06 -10.88
C VAL A 222 18.84 -14.81 -11.76
N ARG A 223 17.71 -14.66 -12.43
CA ARG A 223 17.40 -13.47 -13.22
C ARG A 223 16.83 -12.37 -12.34
N LEU A 224 17.47 -11.21 -12.32
CA LEU A 224 16.95 -10.00 -11.64
C LEU A 224 16.09 -9.17 -12.60
N VAL A 225 14.87 -8.84 -12.17
CA VAL A 225 13.98 -7.89 -12.84
C VAL A 225 13.68 -6.76 -11.86
N VAL A 226 14.09 -5.54 -12.21
CA VAL A 226 13.75 -4.31 -11.49
C VAL A 226 13.03 -3.41 -12.48
N ARG A 227 11.77 -3.10 -12.23
CA ARG A 227 10.97 -2.27 -13.12
C ARG A 227 9.87 -1.53 -12.36
N PRO A 228 9.42 -0.36 -12.86
CA PRO A 228 8.30 0.34 -12.25
C PRO A 228 6.99 -0.42 -12.44
N ARG A 229 6.11 -0.32 -11.46
CA ARG A 229 4.79 -0.98 -11.44
C ARG A 229 4.88 -2.49 -11.59
N ALA A 230 5.82 -3.10 -10.87
CA ALA A 230 6.02 -4.54 -10.91
C ALA A 230 4.89 -5.32 -10.21
N GLU A 231 3.87 -4.65 -9.66
CA GLU A 231 2.70 -5.27 -9.02
C GLU A 231 1.81 -6.09 -9.99
N ASP A 232 2.05 -6.06 -11.29
CA ASP A 232 1.49 -7.04 -12.23
C ASP A 232 2.10 -8.44 -12.07
N ASP A 233 3.30 -8.55 -11.47
CA ASP A 233 3.83 -9.82 -10.95
C ASP A 233 3.13 -10.17 -9.63
N VAL A 234 2.57 -11.37 -9.56
CA VAL A 234 1.76 -11.82 -8.43
C VAL A 234 2.53 -11.89 -7.11
N ALA A 235 3.83 -12.21 -7.16
CA ALA A 235 4.67 -12.25 -5.96
C ALA A 235 4.98 -10.85 -5.44
N VAL A 236 5.19 -9.87 -6.34
CA VAL A 236 5.35 -8.45 -5.98
C VAL A 236 4.03 -7.90 -5.43
N ALA A 237 2.89 -8.18 -6.09
CA ALA A 237 1.58 -7.76 -5.59
C ALA A 237 1.30 -8.30 -4.17
N ALA A 238 1.62 -9.57 -3.93
CA ALA A 238 1.49 -10.17 -2.60
C ALA A 238 2.43 -9.51 -1.58
N ALA A 239 3.68 -9.23 -1.95
CA ALA A 239 4.64 -8.51 -1.11
C ALA A 239 4.16 -7.09 -0.77
N SER A 240 3.62 -6.36 -1.75
CA SER A 240 3.02 -5.03 -1.55
C SER A 240 1.93 -5.03 -0.49
N ILE A 241 1.04 -6.03 -0.53
CA ILE A 241 -0.03 -6.18 0.47
C ILE A 241 0.55 -6.47 1.86
N LEU A 242 1.53 -7.37 1.97
CA LEU A 242 2.19 -7.68 3.24
C LEU A 242 2.90 -6.45 3.83
N ALA A 243 3.65 -5.72 3.01
CA ALA A 243 4.34 -4.50 3.43
C ALA A 243 3.35 -3.45 3.93
N ARG A 244 2.26 -3.23 3.18
CA ARG A 244 1.23 -2.26 3.54
C ARG A 244 0.47 -2.66 4.80
N ALA A 245 0.05 -3.91 4.93
CA ALA A 245 -0.67 -4.38 6.12
C ALA A 245 0.17 -4.15 7.38
N ARG A 246 1.44 -4.53 7.33
CA ARG A 246 2.35 -4.34 8.46
C ARG A 246 2.64 -2.87 8.73
N TYR A 247 2.80 -2.03 7.70
CA TYR A 247 2.95 -0.59 7.85
C TYR A 247 1.75 0.04 8.56
N LEU A 248 0.53 -0.33 8.18
CA LEU A 248 -0.70 0.20 8.81
C LEU A 248 -0.81 -0.23 10.27
N GLU A 249 -0.52 -1.49 10.59
CA GLU A 249 -0.48 -1.99 11.96
C GLU A 249 0.51 -1.21 12.85
N GLU A 250 1.70 -0.92 12.33
CA GLU A 250 2.71 -0.13 13.04
C GLU A 250 2.26 1.34 13.21
N MET A 251 1.59 1.93 12.21
CA MET A 251 1.04 3.28 12.29
C MET A 251 -0.04 3.40 13.37
N ASP A 252 -0.92 2.40 13.47
CA ASP A 252 -1.94 2.34 14.52
C ASP A 252 -1.28 2.24 15.90
N ALA A 253 -0.29 1.36 16.05
CA ALA A 253 0.46 1.22 17.31
C ALA A 253 1.19 2.51 17.71
N PHE A 254 1.80 3.23 16.76
CA PHE A 254 2.42 4.53 17.05
C PHE A 254 1.40 5.60 17.40
N SER A 255 0.22 5.59 16.76
CA SER A 255 -0.87 6.52 17.09
C SER A 255 -1.40 6.27 18.50
N GLU A 256 -1.55 5.01 18.90
CA GLU A 256 -1.89 4.63 20.27
C GLU A 256 -0.80 5.08 21.27
N GLU A 257 0.48 4.88 20.93
CA GLU A 257 1.61 5.29 21.77
C GLU A 257 1.62 6.80 22.03
N VAL A 258 1.36 7.62 21.00
CA VAL A 258 1.34 9.08 21.17
C VAL A 258 0.01 9.61 21.71
N GLY A 259 -1.08 8.84 21.62
CA GLY A 259 -2.41 9.21 22.11
C GLY A 259 -3.26 9.99 21.12
N PHE A 260 -2.87 10.05 19.85
CA PHE A 260 -3.64 10.65 18.76
C PHE A 260 -3.25 10.05 17.41
N GLU A 261 -4.12 10.18 16.41
CA GLU A 261 -3.89 9.66 15.06
C GLU A 261 -2.71 10.38 14.38
N LEU A 262 -1.67 9.63 14.02
CA LEU A 262 -0.53 10.13 13.26
C LEU A 262 -0.86 10.17 11.75
N PRO A 263 -0.68 11.34 11.08
CA PRO A 263 -0.95 11.45 9.66
C PRO A 263 0.08 10.66 8.82
N ARG A 264 -0.40 10.08 7.73
CA ARG A 264 0.44 9.39 6.73
C ARG A 264 0.95 10.37 5.67
N GLY A 265 2.01 10.01 4.98
CA GLY A 265 2.65 10.84 3.97
C GLY A 265 3.69 11.80 4.55
N ALA A 266 4.06 12.82 3.77
CA ALA A 266 5.03 13.84 4.16
C ALA A 266 4.45 15.26 4.11
N THR A 267 3.20 15.41 3.69
CA THR A 267 2.44 16.66 3.71
C THR A 267 1.47 16.65 4.89
N HIS A 268 1.16 17.83 5.45
CA HIS A 268 0.22 17.96 6.59
C HIS A 268 0.64 17.21 7.86
N VAL A 269 1.95 16.97 8.04
CA VAL A 269 2.51 16.26 9.19
C VAL A 269 3.10 17.20 10.24
N PHE A 270 3.24 18.48 9.93
CA PHE A 270 3.93 19.47 10.74
C PHE A 270 3.29 19.63 12.12
N GLU A 271 1.97 19.88 12.20
CA GLU A 271 1.26 20.06 13.46
C GLU A 271 1.34 18.83 14.37
N ALA A 272 1.25 17.63 13.78
CA ALA A 272 1.41 16.40 14.54
C ALA A 272 2.84 16.24 15.06
N ALA A 273 3.85 16.62 14.26
CA ALA A 273 5.26 16.56 14.66
C ALA A 273 5.55 17.56 15.80
N ARG A 274 5.06 18.79 15.68
CA ARG A 274 5.16 19.82 16.72
C ARG A 274 4.54 19.33 18.02
N ARG A 275 3.32 18.80 17.96
CA ARG A 275 2.64 18.26 19.13
C ARG A 275 3.42 17.14 19.80
N VAL A 276 4.00 16.19 19.03
CA VAL A 276 4.85 15.12 19.60
C VAL A 276 6.07 15.72 20.30
N VAL A 277 6.71 16.76 19.74
CA VAL A 277 7.88 17.39 20.37
C VAL A 277 7.48 18.12 21.65
N GLU A 278 6.38 18.88 21.66
CA GLU A 278 5.87 19.58 22.84
C GLU A 278 5.51 18.61 23.99
N GLU A 279 4.85 17.50 23.68
CA GLU A 279 4.39 16.54 24.69
C GLU A 279 5.47 15.53 25.14
N ARG A 280 6.41 15.17 24.26
CA ARG A 280 7.34 14.02 24.45
C ARG A 280 8.80 14.31 24.12
N GLY A 281 9.11 15.54 23.73
CA GLY A 281 10.46 15.94 23.32
C GLY A 281 10.95 15.28 22.02
N PHE A 282 12.20 15.56 21.69
CA PHE A 282 12.84 14.99 20.49
C PHE A 282 12.97 13.46 20.56
N GLU A 283 13.19 12.91 21.73
CA GLU A 283 13.25 11.45 21.88
C GLU A 283 11.92 10.76 21.56
N GLY A 284 10.78 11.39 21.90
CA GLY A 284 9.46 10.94 21.51
C GLY A 284 9.28 10.97 19.99
N LEU A 285 9.70 12.07 19.35
CA LEU A 285 9.64 12.19 17.89
C LEU A 285 10.49 11.13 17.18
N GLN A 286 11.70 10.85 17.66
CA GLN A 286 12.59 9.83 17.09
C GLN A 286 12.00 8.41 17.15
N LYS A 287 11.06 8.13 18.03
CA LYS A 287 10.41 6.81 18.12
C LYS A 287 9.39 6.60 17.02
N VAL A 288 8.74 7.68 16.57
CA VAL A 288 7.59 7.61 15.66
C VAL A 288 7.82 8.25 14.28
N ALA A 289 8.90 9.05 14.11
CA ALA A 289 9.16 9.79 12.87
C ALA A 289 10.58 9.55 12.30
N LYS A 290 10.69 9.60 10.98
CA LYS A 290 11.97 9.60 10.25
C LYS A 290 12.55 11.02 10.25
N VAL A 291 13.32 11.32 11.30
CA VAL A 291 13.75 12.69 11.64
C VAL A 291 14.69 13.35 10.64
N HIS A 292 15.16 12.67 9.61
CA HIS A 292 15.94 13.27 8.52
C HIS A 292 15.10 14.07 7.51
N PHE A 293 13.77 13.98 7.57
CA PHE A 293 12.88 14.79 6.74
C PHE A 293 12.98 16.28 7.16
N GLY A 294 12.83 17.18 6.19
CA GLY A 294 12.88 18.62 6.43
C GLY A 294 11.85 19.15 7.44
N THR A 295 10.72 18.45 7.59
CA THR A 295 9.71 18.74 8.62
C THR A 295 10.31 18.83 10.02
N THR A 296 11.26 17.96 10.36
CA THR A 296 11.93 17.99 11.68
C THR A 296 12.63 19.31 11.92
N ALA A 297 13.42 19.79 10.96
CA ALA A 297 14.11 21.09 11.07
C ALA A 297 13.11 22.25 11.21
N GLN A 298 12.02 22.23 10.40
CA GLN A 298 10.98 23.26 10.47
C GLN A 298 10.31 23.32 11.84
N VAL A 299 10.00 22.18 12.46
CA VAL A 299 9.41 22.13 13.81
C VAL A 299 10.34 22.76 14.85
N PHE A 300 11.65 22.49 14.80
CA PHE A 300 12.59 23.08 15.74
C PHE A 300 12.81 24.58 15.52
N GLU A 301 12.88 25.03 14.26
CA GLU A 301 12.97 26.45 13.93
C GLU A 301 11.78 27.24 14.47
N GLU A 302 10.55 26.69 14.40
CA GLU A 302 9.36 27.35 14.94
C GLU A 302 9.37 27.38 16.47
N LEU A 303 9.76 26.29 17.12
CA LEU A 303 9.79 26.23 18.59
C LEU A 303 10.87 27.13 19.19
N GLU A 304 12.02 27.30 18.52
CA GLU A 304 13.11 28.19 18.95
C GLU A 304 12.84 29.66 18.61
N GLY A 305 12.10 29.94 17.51
CA GLY A 305 11.75 31.31 17.09
C GLY A 305 10.53 31.89 17.78
N GLY A 306 9.81 31.12 18.57
CA GLY A 306 8.62 31.53 19.34
C GLY A 306 8.92 32.02 20.76
N GLU A 307 10.21 32.07 21.17
CA GLU A 307 10.67 32.74 22.40
C GLU A 307 11.06 34.22 22.09
#